data_d626912864cbf3a09e3405ffc3e139bd
#
_entry.id   d626912864cbf3a09e3405ffc3e139bd
#
_cell.length_a   1.000
_cell.length_b   1.000
_cell.length_c   1.000
_cell.angle_alpha   90.00
_cell.angle_beta   90.00
_cell.angle_gamma   90.00
#
_symmetry.space_group_name_H-M   'P 1'
#
loop_
_entity.id
_entity.type
_entity.pdbx_description
1 polymer ?
#
loop_
_entity_poly.entity_id
_entity_poly.type
_entity_poly.pdbx_seq_one_letter_code
_entity_poly.pdbx_strand_id
1 'polypeptide(L)'
;MSVLIELGDDRGAPLEERRPPPQVSRRWRVAALVAACVLLGGAAPAAPLTPQPGPALPARATVLGAGPLLLVVDPEPNPPTLSAYDSAAPDGPPRWRVTVPPAAGWSAEVAGDVLLLVERDQALGARVTTARSLRTGQPVWRRPERVYAAGNEAVAVSEVRSAGDPGRRVEGTVHGVDPATGATRWSVPLPSTAVLRALPGRVLLVQDDGLARLLDARDGTERGRGQLPPADYGPDNPQVVGAHLVLRHPSGGAMALTGYDLPGLARRWQVPVQPGELILRPCQGLICGQDEQGRWAIDPGTGVRVWTWPAGARWRTVAGPRAAAEPLVVLGMAADGRRSLIATVGRDGHRVSAVLPAGVTDCRRVGAGLICRDGTARVTFWPIEGP
;
A
#
# COMPACT_ATOMS: atom_id res chain seq x y z
N MET A 1 -29.58 -13.67 -54.07
CA MET A 1 -30.31 -12.49 -53.58
C MET A 1 -29.53 -11.28 -54.01
N SER A 2 -30.01 -10.58 -55.03
CA SER A 2 -29.37 -9.38 -55.57
C SER A 2 -29.97 -8.16 -54.83
N VAL A 3 -29.13 -7.35 -54.23
CA VAL A 3 -29.53 -6.09 -53.58
C VAL A 3 -29.40 -5.01 -54.63
N LEU A 4 -30.52 -4.39 -54.98
CA LEU A 4 -30.62 -3.24 -55.89
C LEU A 4 -30.42 -1.97 -55.02
N ILE A 5 -29.36 -1.19 -55.31
CA ILE A 5 -29.15 0.10 -54.71
C ILE A 5 -29.72 1.14 -55.68
N GLU A 6 -30.81 1.80 -55.30
CA GLU A 6 -31.34 2.97 -56.01
C GLU A 6 -30.49 4.19 -55.65
N LEU A 7 -29.83 4.76 -56.66
CA LEU A 7 -29.19 6.07 -56.61
C LEU A 7 -30.27 7.15 -56.84
N GLY A 8 -30.68 7.80 -55.77
CA GLY A 8 -31.60 8.92 -55.87
C GLY A 8 -30.96 10.13 -56.56
N ASP A 9 -31.61 10.63 -57.58
CA ASP A 9 -31.32 11.88 -58.31
C ASP A 9 -31.55 13.09 -57.38
N ASP A 10 -30.49 13.62 -56.79
CA ASP A 10 -30.53 14.89 -56.07
C ASP A 10 -30.52 16.08 -57.08
N ARG A 11 -31.72 16.47 -57.50
CA ARG A 11 -31.93 17.72 -58.24
C ARG A 11 -31.75 18.91 -57.31
N GLY A 12 -30.61 19.56 -57.39
CA GLY A 12 -30.38 20.99 -57.16
C GLY A 12 -31.19 21.70 -56.10
N ALA A 13 -30.80 21.62 -54.85
CA ALA A 13 -31.12 22.69 -53.94
C ALA A 13 -30.25 23.91 -54.25
N PRO A 14 -30.81 25.16 -54.30
CA PRO A 14 -30.00 26.35 -54.56
C PRO A 14 -28.93 26.51 -53.48
N LEU A 15 -27.70 26.79 -53.91
CA LEU A 15 -26.56 27.06 -53.04
C LEU A 15 -26.90 28.26 -52.16
N GLU A 16 -27.25 28.00 -50.94
CA GLU A 16 -27.36 29.02 -49.90
C GLU A 16 -26.03 29.74 -49.80
N GLU A 17 -25.98 31.01 -50.17
CA GLU A 17 -24.78 31.86 -50.09
C GLU A 17 -24.27 31.84 -48.65
N ARG A 18 -23.23 31.04 -48.39
CA ARG A 18 -22.60 30.98 -47.07
C ARG A 18 -22.05 32.34 -46.74
N ARG A 19 -22.75 33.05 -45.87
CA ARG A 19 -22.22 34.28 -45.27
C ARG A 19 -20.82 33.98 -44.70
N PRO A 20 -19.84 34.81 -45.06
CA PRO A 20 -18.49 34.62 -44.51
C PRO A 20 -18.55 34.67 -42.97
N PRO A 21 -17.86 33.80 -42.26
CA PRO A 21 -17.87 33.80 -40.80
C PRO A 21 -17.42 35.20 -40.30
N PRO A 22 -18.03 35.70 -39.22
CA PRO A 22 -17.68 36.99 -38.67
C PRO A 22 -16.17 37.05 -38.41
N GLN A 23 -15.50 38.06 -38.98
CA GLN A 23 -14.08 38.25 -38.76
C GLN A 23 -13.80 38.56 -37.30
N VAL A 24 -13.41 37.53 -36.54
CA VAL A 24 -13.01 37.67 -35.14
C VAL A 24 -11.81 38.64 -35.11
N SER A 25 -12.00 39.78 -34.48
CA SER A 25 -10.96 40.82 -34.43
C SER A 25 -9.64 40.27 -33.87
N ARG A 26 -8.52 40.75 -34.35
CA ARG A 26 -7.18 40.34 -33.92
C ARG A 26 -7.03 40.37 -32.38
N ARG A 27 -7.74 41.28 -31.71
CA ARG A 27 -7.77 41.43 -30.25
C ARG A 27 -8.38 40.21 -29.56
N TRP A 28 -9.47 39.66 -30.10
CA TRP A 28 -10.12 38.46 -29.57
C TRP A 28 -9.27 37.20 -29.80
N ARG A 29 -8.54 37.11 -30.90
CA ARG A 29 -7.59 35.99 -31.14
C ARG A 29 -6.44 36.02 -30.15
N VAL A 30 -5.88 37.20 -29.89
CA VAL A 30 -4.81 37.38 -28.89
C VAL A 30 -5.35 37.06 -27.47
N ALA A 31 -6.53 37.56 -27.10
CA ALA A 31 -7.12 37.28 -25.82
C ALA A 31 -7.42 35.76 -25.62
N ALA A 32 -7.92 35.09 -26.66
CA ALA A 32 -8.17 33.65 -26.62
C ALA A 32 -6.85 32.85 -26.52
N LEU A 33 -5.79 33.31 -27.19
CA LEU A 33 -4.46 32.68 -27.11
C LEU A 33 -3.83 32.88 -25.75
N VAL A 34 -3.95 34.07 -25.16
CA VAL A 34 -3.48 34.34 -23.79
C VAL A 34 -4.28 33.53 -22.77
N ALA A 35 -5.62 33.46 -22.91
CA ALA A 35 -6.44 32.63 -22.04
C ALA A 35 -6.12 31.15 -22.18
N ALA A 36 -5.88 30.64 -23.39
CA ALA A 36 -5.43 29.27 -23.63
C ALA A 36 -4.04 29.01 -23.02
N CYS A 37 -3.10 29.94 -23.14
CA CYS A 37 -1.78 29.85 -22.51
C CYS A 37 -1.87 29.89 -20.97
N VAL A 38 -2.76 30.69 -20.39
CA VAL A 38 -3.01 30.73 -18.95
C VAL A 38 -3.68 29.44 -18.47
N LEU A 39 -4.63 28.90 -19.24
CA LEU A 39 -5.30 27.64 -18.92
C LEU A 39 -4.39 26.42 -19.12
N LEU A 40 -3.49 26.47 -20.10
CA LEU A 40 -2.49 25.43 -20.34
C LEU A 40 -1.23 25.58 -19.46
N GLY A 41 -0.93 26.78 -19.00
CA GLY A 41 0.23 27.08 -18.13
C GLY A 41 -0.01 26.85 -16.64
N GLY A 42 -1.24 26.50 -16.24
CA GLY A 42 -1.61 26.36 -14.83
C GLY A 42 -1.11 25.08 -14.13
N ALA A 43 -0.54 24.13 -14.87
CA ALA A 43 0.17 22.99 -14.30
C ALA A 43 1.64 23.13 -14.62
N ALA A 44 2.39 23.84 -13.79
CA ALA A 44 3.85 23.72 -13.85
C ALA A 44 4.17 22.20 -13.79
N PRO A 45 4.88 21.65 -14.79
CA PRO A 45 5.30 20.26 -14.71
C PRO A 45 6.05 20.10 -13.40
N ALA A 46 5.61 19.16 -12.56
CA ALA A 46 6.34 18.85 -11.35
C ALA A 46 7.80 18.65 -11.73
N ALA A 47 8.70 19.31 -11.02
CA ALA A 47 10.12 19.14 -11.25
C ALA A 47 10.42 17.62 -11.23
N PRO A 48 11.12 17.08 -12.22
CA PRO A 48 11.41 15.66 -12.25
C PRO A 48 12.17 15.29 -10.97
N LEU A 49 11.76 14.22 -10.31
CA LEU A 49 12.47 13.72 -9.14
C LEU A 49 13.92 13.45 -9.55
N THR A 50 14.85 14.01 -8.81
CA THR A 50 16.27 13.81 -9.07
C THR A 50 16.72 12.56 -8.30
N PRO A 51 17.26 11.55 -8.99
CA PRO A 51 17.77 10.36 -8.32
C PRO A 51 18.96 10.73 -7.44
N GLN A 52 18.99 10.16 -6.25
CA GLN A 52 20.12 10.25 -5.34
C GLN A 52 20.86 8.90 -5.30
N PRO A 53 22.17 8.88 -5.15
CA PRO A 53 22.86 7.63 -4.91
C PRO A 53 22.29 6.99 -3.64
N GLY A 54 21.96 5.72 -3.72
CA GLY A 54 21.64 4.92 -2.54
C GLY A 54 22.89 4.30 -1.92
N PRO A 55 22.75 3.64 -0.78
CA PRO A 55 23.86 2.91 -0.17
C PRO A 55 24.37 1.83 -1.14
N ALA A 56 25.68 1.56 -1.10
CA ALA A 56 26.24 0.41 -1.79
C ALA A 56 25.69 -0.88 -1.16
N LEU A 57 24.87 -1.60 -1.89
CA LEU A 57 24.23 -2.82 -1.39
C LEU A 57 24.91 -4.06 -1.97
N PRO A 58 25.17 -5.09 -1.15
CA PRO A 58 25.54 -6.41 -1.63
C PRO A 58 24.48 -6.97 -2.60
N ALA A 59 24.89 -7.78 -3.57
CA ALA A 59 24.00 -8.28 -4.62
C ALA A 59 22.78 -9.05 -4.08
N ARG A 60 22.93 -9.74 -2.96
CA ARG A 60 21.88 -10.54 -2.32
C ARG A 60 21.21 -9.86 -1.14
N ALA A 61 21.55 -8.61 -0.86
CA ALA A 61 20.98 -7.89 0.28
C ALA A 61 19.46 -7.76 0.17
N THR A 62 18.78 -7.98 1.29
CA THR A 62 17.36 -7.70 1.45
C THR A 62 17.19 -6.28 2.00
N VAL A 63 16.36 -5.50 1.34
CA VAL A 63 16.05 -4.14 1.76
C VAL A 63 14.67 -4.10 2.40
N LEU A 64 14.57 -3.49 3.58
CA LEU A 64 13.33 -3.32 4.32
C LEU A 64 13.18 -1.86 4.73
N GLY A 65 11.95 -1.36 4.74
CA GLY A 65 11.62 -0.07 5.34
C GLY A 65 10.99 -0.26 6.72
N ALA A 66 11.40 0.53 7.69
CA ALA A 66 10.79 0.51 9.02
C ALA A 66 10.81 1.92 9.64
N GLY A 67 9.69 2.62 9.56
CA GLY A 67 9.59 4.01 10.00
C GLY A 67 10.64 4.90 9.33
N PRO A 68 11.50 5.60 10.11
CA PRO A 68 12.53 6.50 9.58
C PRO A 68 13.80 5.74 9.11
N LEU A 69 13.81 4.41 9.17
CA LEU A 69 14.97 3.61 8.83
C LEU A 69 14.82 2.88 7.51
N LEU A 70 15.90 2.91 6.74
CA LEU A 70 16.20 1.98 5.68
C LEU A 70 17.07 0.87 6.27
N LEU A 71 16.58 -0.34 6.26
CA LEU A 71 17.27 -1.52 6.78
C LEU A 71 17.83 -2.35 5.62
N VAL A 72 19.09 -2.74 5.74
CA VAL A 72 19.77 -3.61 4.78
C VAL A 72 20.26 -4.85 5.50
N VAL A 73 19.72 -6.00 5.13
CA VAL A 73 20.20 -7.29 5.60
C VAL A 73 21.14 -7.87 4.54
N ASP A 74 22.40 -8.00 4.87
CA ASP A 74 23.41 -8.66 4.06
C ASP A 74 23.55 -10.12 4.53
N PRO A 75 23.16 -11.11 3.72
CA PRO A 75 23.25 -12.51 4.09
C PRO A 75 24.63 -13.14 3.91
N GLU A 76 25.54 -12.47 3.18
CA GLU A 76 26.84 -13.08 2.81
C GLU A 76 27.79 -13.27 3.99
N PRO A 77 27.93 -12.32 4.95
CA PRO A 77 28.65 -12.61 6.18
C PRO A 77 27.93 -13.70 6.98
N ASN A 78 28.71 -14.60 7.60
CA ASN A 78 28.12 -15.58 8.50
C ASN A 78 28.67 -15.35 9.93
N PRO A 79 27.82 -14.84 10.86
CA PRO A 79 26.36 -14.58 10.72
C PRO A 79 26.05 -13.33 9.86
N PRO A 80 24.83 -13.26 9.28
CA PRO A 80 24.36 -12.12 8.49
C PRO A 80 24.45 -10.78 9.25
N THR A 81 24.58 -9.68 8.52
CA THR A 81 24.60 -8.35 9.11
C THR A 81 23.35 -7.55 8.76
N LEU A 82 22.86 -6.79 9.71
CA LEU A 82 21.79 -5.82 9.56
C LEU A 82 22.36 -4.41 9.74
N SER A 83 22.26 -3.59 8.71
CA SER A 83 22.67 -2.17 8.73
C SER A 83 21.43 -1.29 8.64
N ALA A 84 21.39 -0.25 9.44
CA ALA A 84 20.33 0.75 9.39
C ALA A 84 20.86 2.08 8.91
N TYR A 85 20.18 2.65 7.94
CA TYR A 85 20.45 3.96 7.37
C TYR A 85 19.29 4.92 7.67
N ASP A 86 19.54 6.20 7.63
CA ASP A 86 18.47 7.20 7.63
C ASP A 86 17.72 7.14 6.30
N SER A 87 16.40 6.95 6.33
CA SER A 87 15.61 6.93 5.09
C SER A 87 15.56 8.29 4.40
N ALA A 88 15.86 9.39 5.10
CA ALA A 88 15.95 10.74 4.53
C ALA A 88 17.32 11.05 3.91
N ALA A 89 18.38 10.31 4.31
CA ALA A 89 19.74 10.45 3.80
C ALA A 89 20.38 9.06 3.62
N PRO A 90 19.91 8.26 2.67
CA PRO A 90 20.28 6.86 2.55
C PRO A 90 21.71 6.64 2.00
N ASP A 91 22.34 7.66 1.44
CA ASP A 91 23.73 7.69 0.95
C ASP A 91 24.76 7.90 2.07
N GLY A 92 24.30 8.29 3.26
CA GLY A 92 25.14 8.47 4.43
C GLY A 92 25.69 7.16 5.01
N PRO A 93 26.59 7.24 5.99
CA PRO A 93 27.03 6.08 6.72
C PRO A 93 25.84 5.44 7.49
N PRO A 94 25.88 4.11 7.75
CA PRO A 94 24.85 3.49 8.56
C PRO A 94 24.85 4.07 9.97
N ARG A 95 23.67 4.37 10.51
CA ARG A 95 23.49 4.79 11.90
C ARG A 95 24.04 3.75 12.88
N TRP A 96 23.84 2.47 12.52
CA TRP A 96 24.37 1.33 13.23
C TRP A 96 24.44 0.09 12.34
N ARG A 97 25.28 -0.85 12.74
CA ARG A 97 25.42 -2.18 12.12
C ARG A 97 25.53 -3.23 13.21
N VAL A 98 24.79 -4.32 13.07
CA VAL A 98 24.75 -5.44 14.03
C VAL A 98 24.65 -6.76 13.28
N THR A 99 25.06 -7.83 13.94
CA THR A 99 24.83 -9.19 13.43
C THR A 99 23.41 -9.65 13.77
N VAL A 100 22.83 -10.47 12.90
CA VAL A 100 21.51 -11.08 13.09
C VAL A 100 21.58 -12.58 12.83
N PRO A 101 20.70 -13.39 13.44
CA PRO A 101 20.64 -14.82 13.13
C PRO A 101 20.32 -15.06 11.63
N PRO A 102 20.80 -16.15 11.03
CA PRO A 102 20.36 -16.55 9.70
C PRO A 102 18.87 -16.88 9.70
N ALA A 103 18.15 -16.40 8.68
CA ALA A 103 16.72 -16.65 8.54
C ALA A 103 16.33 -16.83 7.06
N ALA A 104 15.22 -17.53 6.79
CA ALA A 104 14.66 -17.68 5.45
C ALA A 104 14.08 -16.36 4.90
N GLY A 105 13.85 -15.39 5.77
CA GLY A 105 13.37 -14.06 5.41
C GLY A 105 13.14 -13.19 6.63
N TRP A 106 13.08 -11.89 6.37
CA TRP A 106 12.87 -10.88 7.41
C TRP A 106 11.71 -9.97 7.05
N SER A 107 11.01 -9.50 8.08
CA SER A 107 10.13 -8.32 7.99
C SER A 107 10.40 -7.43 9.19
N ALA A 108 10.16 -6.13 9.03
CA ALA A 108 10.45 -5.13 10.05
C ALA A 108 9.27 -4.16 10.19
N GLU A 109 8.93 -3.87 11.44
CA GLU A 109 7.90 -2.90 11.83
C GLU A 109 8.43 -2.05 12.97
N VAL A 110 7.84 -0.88 13.21
CA VAL A 110 8.23 0.01 14.31
C VAL A 110 7.07 0.15 15.29
N ALA A 111 7.35 -0.09 16.57
CA ALA A 111 6.42 0.15 17.68
C ALA A 111 7.08 1.07 18.71
N GLY A 112 6.66 2.32 18.79
CA GLY A 112 7.33 3.35 19.60
C GLY A 112 8.81 3.50 19.22
N ASP A 113 9.71 3.30 20.20
CA ASP A 113 11.17 3.43 20.01
C ASP A 113 11.88 2.11 19.67
N VAL A 114 11.15 1.06 19.36
CA VAL A 114 11.72 -0.24 19.06
C VAL A 114 11.41 -0.68 17.63
N LEU A 115 12.40 -1.33 17.03
CA LEU A 115 12.31 -2.06 15.79
C LEU A 115 11.92 -3.50 16.09
N LEU A 116 10.78 -3.95 15.62
CA LEU A 116 10.35 -5.34 15.65
C LEU A 116 10.89 -6.04 14.39
N LEU A 117 11.98 -6.79 14.53
CA LEU A 117 12.53 -7.60 13.46
C LEU A 117 11.97 -9.01 13.57
N VAL A 118 11.13 -9.39 12.62
CA VAL A 118 10.56 -10.75 12.55
C VAL A 118 11.40 -11.61 11.63
N GLU A 119 11.94 -12.67 12.19
CA GLU A 119 12.75 -13.69 11.52
C GLU A 119 11.86 -14.90 11.20
N ARG A 120 11.94 -15.41 9.96
CA ARG A 120 11.31 -16.68 9.60
C ARG A 120 12.36 -17.78 9.70
N ASP A 121 12.13 -18.75 10.56
CA ASP A 121 12.95 -19.96 10.65
C ASP A 121 12.87 -20.78 9.36
N GLN A 122 14.01 -21.27 8.87
CA GLN A 122 14.09 -22.05 7.63
C GLN A 122 13.48 -23.44 7.78
N ALA A 123 13.69 -24.07 8.92
CA ALA A 123 13.33 -25.48 9.14
C ALA A 123 11.88 -25.65 9.59
N LEU A 124 11.39 -24.77 10.47
CA LEU A 124 10.10 -24.93 11.13
C LEU A 124 9.04 -23.99 10.60
N GLY A 125 9.39 -23.03 9.73
CA GLY A 125 8.48 -21.95 9.32
C GLY A 125 8.03 -21.07 10.50
N ALA A 126 8.56 -21.34 11.71
CA ALA A 126 8.29 -20.57 12.91
C ALA A 126 8.74 -19.11 12.71
N ARG A 127 8.07 -18.21 13.39
CA ARG A 127 8.42 -16.80 13.38
C ARG A 127 8.90 -16.40 14.76
N VAL A 128 10.06 -15.78 14.80
CA VAL A 128 10.64 -15.24 16.03
C VAL A 128 10.73 -13.74 15.86
N THR A 129 10.35 -12.99 16.86
CA THR A 129 10.50 -11.53 16.86
C THR A 129 11.59 -11.12 17.82
N THR A 130 12.57 -10.38 17.32
CA THR A 130 13.59 -9.70 18.11
C THR A 130 13.30 -8.21 18.08
N ALA A 131 12.99 -7.63 19.23
CA ALA A 131 12.89 -6.19 19.36
C ALA A 131 14.29 -5.59 19.53
N ARG A 132 14.55 -4.50 18.81
CA ARG A 132 15.83 -3.81 18.82
C ARG A 132 15.63 -2.32 19.03
N SER A 133 16.56 -1.68 19.70
CA SER A 133 16.56 -0.23 19.82
C SER A 133 16.70 0.42 18.44
N LEU A 134 15.78 1.33 18.09
CA LEU A 134 15.88 2.10 16.84
C LEU A 134 17.16 2.93 16.78
N ARG A 135 17.68 3.35 17.95
CA ARG A 135 18.84 4.22 18.02
C ARG A 135 20.17 3.46 17.86
N THR A 136 20.28 2.25 18.40
CA THR A 136 21.56 1.52 18.49
C THR A 136 21.57 0.16 17.78
N GLY A 137 20.43 -0.35 17.38
CA GLY A 137 20.27 -1.69 16.80
C GLY A 137 20.45 -2.85 17.80
N GLN A 138 20.81 -2.56 19.07
CA GLN A 138 20.99 -3.58 20.07
C GLN A 138 19.67 -4.29 20.40
N PRO A 139 19.69 -5.61 20.64
CA PRO A 139 18.50 -6.34 21.02
C PRO A 139 18.04 -5.88 22.42
N VAL A 140 16.74 -5.69 22.58
CA VAL A 140 16.09 -5.33 23.83
C VAL A 140 15.42 -6.56 24.45
N TRP A 141 14.66 -7.27 23.66
CA TRP A 141 14.02 -8.53 24.04
C TRP A 141 13.78 -9.43 22.82
N ARG A 142 13.41 -10.69 23.05
CA ARG A 142 13.12 -11.68 22.03
C ARG A 142 11.93 -12.54 22.43
N ARG A 143 11.04 -12.83 21.47
CA ARG A 143 9.87 -13.70 21.68
C ARG A 143 9.80 -14.76 20.57
N PRO A 144 9.36 -16.00 20.91
CA PRO A 144 9.25 -17.09 19.95
C PRO A 144 7.96 -17.03 19.12
N GLU A 145 7.32 -15.87 19.03
CA GLU A 145 6.13 -15.64 18.24
C GLU A 145 6.26 -14.39 17.35
N ARG A 146 5.38 -14.25 16.39
CA ARG A 146 5.27 -13.01 15.62
C ARG A 146 4.65 -11.92 16.46
N VAL A 147 5.35 -10.78 16.55
CA VAL A 147 4.84 -9.55 17.12
C VAL A 147 4.59 -8.55 16.00
N TYR A 148 3.46 -7.88 16.05
CA TYR A 148 3.01 -6.85 15.12
C TYR A 148 3.03 -5.50 15.80
N ALA A 149 3.39 -4.45 15.07
CA ALA A 149 3.22 -3.09 15.53
C ALA A 149 1.75 -2.66 15.43
N ALA A 150 1.24 -2.08 16.51
CA ALA A 150 -0.08 -1.45 16.57
C ALA A 150 0.07 0.06 16.90
N GLY A 151 0.78 0.80 16.05
CA GLY A 151 1.24 2.15 16.31
C GLY A 151 2.39 2.14 17.33
N ASN A 152 2.22 2.80 18.47
CA ASN A 152 3.20 2.78 19.56
C ASN A 152 3.09 1.54 20.46
N GLU A 153 2.08 0.71 20.25
CA GLU A 153 1.86 -0.54 20.98
C GLU A 153 2.33 -1.74 20.17
N ALA A 154 2.48 -2.88 20.81
CA ALA A 154 2.82 -4.15 20.15
C ALA A 154 1.86 -5.26 20.54
N VAL A 155 1.59 -6.18 19.61
CA VAL A 155 0.65 -7.28 19.79
C VAL A 155 1.28 -8.56 19.25
N ALA A 156 1.35 -9.58 20.07
CA ALA A 156 1.85 -10.91 19.71
C ALA A 156 0.70 -11.89 19.48
N VAL A 157 0.96 -12.92 18.69
CA VAL A 157 0.05 -14.04 18.50
C VAL A 157 0.81 -15.33 18.79
N SER A 158 0.37 -16.02 19.83
CA SER A 158 0.77 -17.41 20.10
C SER A 158 -0.24 -18.34 19.46
N GLU A 159 0.23 -19.32 18.70
CA GLU A 159 -0.62 -20.28 18.00
C GLU A 159 -0.23 -21.70 18.37
N VAL A 160 -1.22 -22.52 18.73
CA VAL A 160 -1.09 -23.98 18.80
C VAL A 160 -1.59 -24.54 17.48
N ARG A 161 -0.75 -25.33 16.80
CA ARG A 161 -1.07 -25.93 15.51
C ARG A 161 -1.32 -27.43 15.66
N SER A 162 -2.17 -27.98 14.79
CA SER A 162 -2.44 -29.41 14.77
C SER A 162 -1.18 -30.21 14.43
N ALA A 163 -0.90 -31.26 15.17
CA ALA A 163 0.22 -32.16 14.88
C ALA A 163 0.05 -32.93 13.56
N GLY A 164 -1.20 -33.19 13.14
CA GLY A 164 -1.52 -33.86 11.88
C GLY A 164 -1.66 -32.93 10.67
N ASP A 165 -1.86 -31.63 10.92
CA ASP A 165 -1.97 -30.59 9.89
C ASP A 165 -1.32 -29.30 10.40
N PRO A 166 -0.02 -29.09 10.13
CA PRO A 166 0.70 -27.90 10.60
C PRO A 166 0.14 -26.58 10.02
N GLY A 167 -0.66 -26.65 8.95
CA GLY A 167 -1.37 -25.49 8.39
C GLY A 167 -2.56 -25.05 9.24
N ARG A 168 -3.12 -25.97 10.06
CA ARG A 168 -4.33 -25.72 10.82
C ARG A 168 -4.00 -25.31 12.27
N ARG A 169 -4.37 -24.09 12.62
CA ARG A 169 -4.38 -23.63 14.01
C ARG A 169 -5.54 -24.29 14.76
N VAL A 170 -5.30 -24.86 15.93
CA VAL A 170 -6.32 -25.44 16.79
C VAL A 170 -6.77 -24.48 17.87
N GLU A 171 -5.85 -23.65 18.35
CA GLU A 171 -6.15 -22.57 19.29
C GLU A 171 -5.08 -21.47 19.18
N GLY A 172 -5.32 -20.33 19.82
CA GLY A 172 -4.36 -19.25 19.89
C GLY A 172 -4.70 -18.26 21.00
N THR A 173 -3.76 -17.38 21.24
CA THR A 173 -3.91 -16.29 22.20
C THR A 173 -3.29 -15.04 21.59
N VAL A 174 -4.00 -13.93 21.70
CA VAL A 174 -3.49 -12.60 21.39
C VAL A 174 -2.98 -11.98 22.69
N HIS A 175 -1.77 -11.45 22.64
CA HIS A 175 -1.12 -10.80 23.77
C HIS A 175 -0.82 -9.34 23.42
N GLY A 176 -1.22 -8.40 24.27
CA GLY A 176 -0.60 -7.07 24.26
C GLY A 176 0.77 -7.16 24.88
N VAL A 177 1.76 -6.64 24.18
CA VAL A 177 3.18 -6.70 24.58
C VAL A 177 3.69 -5.30 24.85
N ASP A 178 4.38 -5.12 25.94
CA ASP A 178 5.11 -3.90 26.22
C ASP A 178 6.27 -3.74 25.21
N PRO A 179 6.28 -2.74 24.34
CA PRO A 179 7.33 -2.60 23.34
C PRO A 179 8.73 -2.42 23.95
N ALA A 180 8.83 -1.81 25.10
CA ALA A 180 10.11 -1.53 25.76
C ALA A 180 10.72 -2.76 26.46
N THR A 181 9.87 -3.63 27.01
CA THR A 181 10.33 -4.75 27.86
C THR A 181 10.03 -6.12 27.30
N GLY A 182 9.11 -6.24 26.32
CA GLY A 182 8.61 -7.51 25.83
C GLY A 182 7.65 -8.24 26.78
N ALA A 183 7.29 -7.64 27.91
CA ALA A 183 6.39 -8.24 28.88
C ALA A 183 4.95 -8.26 28.34
N THR A 184 4.22 -9.34 28.64
CA THR A 184 2.80 -9.42 28.32
C THR A 184 1.99 -8.55 29.27
N ARG A 185 1.21 -7.62 28.73
CA ARG A 185 0.33 -6.72 29.49
C ARG A 185 -1.05 -7.29 29.67
N TRP A 186 -1.59 -7.90 28.63
CA TRP A 186 -2.90 -8.53 28.60
C TRP A 186 -2.94 -9.72 27.66
N SER A 187 -3.96 -10.57 27.77
CA SER A 187 -4.15 -11.72 26.90
C SER A 187 -5.62 -11.99 26.65
N VAL A 188 -5.98 -12.36 25.42
CA VAL A 188 -7.34 -12.78 25.06
C VAL A 188 -7.27 -14.01 24.17
N PRO A 189 -8.24 -14.94 24.28
CA PRO A 189 -8.31 -16.09 23.38
C PRO A 189 -8.46 -15.66 21.92
N LEU A 190 -7.76 -16.36 21.02
CA LEU A 190 -7.87 -16.25 19.59
C LEU A 190 -8.45 -17.54 19.03
N PRO A 191 -9.73 -17.56 18.63
CA PRO A 191 -10.35 -18.76 18.03
C PRO A 191 -9.56 -19.28 16.84
N SER A 192 -9.62 -20.57 16.57
CA SER A 192 -8.81 -21.25 15.53
C SER A 192 -9.02 -20.66 14.13
N THR A 193 -10.18 -20.13 13.85
CA THR A 193 -10.58 -19.56 12.56
C THR A 193 -10.41 -18.03 12.49
N ALA A 194 -10.13 -17.38 13.62
CA ALA A 194 -10.03 -15.92 13.64
C ALA A 194 -8.76 -15.38 12.97
N VAL A 195 -8.91 -14.28 12.28
CA VAL A 195 -7.83 -13.50 11.67
C VAL A 195 -7.58 -12.26 12.51
N LEU A 196 -6.30 -11.94 12.74
CA LEU A 196 -5.87 -10.73 13.46
C LEU A 196 -5.40 -9.65 12.49
N ARG A 197 -5.81 -8.41 12.78
CA ARG A 197 -5.26 -7.20 12.20
C ARG A 197 -4.80 -6.24 13.28
N ALA A 198 -3.50 -5.99 13.33
CA ALA A 198 -2.95 -4.91 14.13
C ALA A 198 -3.18 -3.57 13.41
N LEU A 199 -3.74 -2.61 14.11
CA LEU A 199 -4.07 -1.26 13.65
C LEU A 199 -3.46 -0.26 14.63
N PRO A 200 -3.19 0.97 14.25
CA PRO A 200 -2.69 1.97 15.20
C PRO A 200 -3.59 2.09 16.43
N GLY A 201 -3.07 1.71 17.59
CA GLY A 201 -3.76 1.71 18.89
C GLY A 201 -4.87 0.68 19.06
N ARG A 202 -5.08 -0.24 18.11
CA ARG A 202 -6.21 -1.17 18.13
C ARG A 202 -5.84 -2.54 17.55
N VAL A 203 -6.66 -3.54 17.86
CA VAL A 203 -6.57 -4.90 17.30
C VAL A 203 -7.95 -5.31 16.82
N LEU A 204 -8.08 -5.61 15.53
CA LEU A 204 -9.29 -6.18 14.97
C LEU A 204 -9.12 -7.70 14.88
N LEU A 205 -10.02 -8.43 15.54
CA LEU A 205 -10.17 -9.88 15.43
C LEU A 205 -11.43 -10.17 14.64
N VAL A 206 -11.34 -10.98 13.60
CA VAL A 206 -12.50 -11.40 12.79
C VAL A 206 -12.48 -12.91 12.68
N GLN A 207 -13.59 -13.54 13.09
CA GLN A 207 -13.79 -14.98 12.96
C GLN A 207 -14.35 -15.32 11.57
N ASP A 208 -14.28 -16.57 11.17
CA ASP A 208 -14.79 -17.03 9.86
C ASP A 208 -16.33 -16.91 9.73
N ASP A 209 -17.06 -16.95 10.85
CA ASP A 209 -18.49 -16.65 10.91
C ASP A 209 -18.81 -15.15 10.77
N GLY A 210 -17.76 -14.31 10.69
CA GLY A 210 -17.86 -12.85 10.57
C GLY A 210 -17.99 -12.12 11.91
N LEU A 211 -17.99 -12.81 13.05
CA LEU A 211 -17.96 -12.12 14.34
C LEU A 211 -16.65 -11.34 14.47
N ALA A 212 -16.78 -10.02 14.53
CA ALA A 212 -15.65 -9.10 14.63
C ALA A 212 -15.62 -8.45 16.01
N ARG A 213 -14.42 -8.35 16.59
CA ARG A 213 -14.15 -7.67 17.86
C ARG A 213 -13.03 -6.67 17.66
N LEU A 214 -13.22 -5.46 18.13
CA LEU A 214 -12.20 -4.42 18.14
C LEU A 214 -11.70 -4.22 19.56
N LEU A 215 -10.43 -4.53 19.78
CA LEU A 215 -9.77 -4.39 21.09
C LEU A 215 -8.87 -3.15 21.09
N ASP A 216 -8.71 -2.55 22.24
CA ASP A 216 -7.65 -1.56 22.50
C ASP A 216 -6.30 -2.29 22.57
N ALA A 217 -5.30 -1.80 21.82
CA ALA A 217 -3.99 -2.46 21.77
C ALA A 217 -3.21 -2.31 23.10
N ARG A 218 -3.51 -1.30 23.90
CA ARG A 218 -2.80 -0.99 25.15
C ARG A 218 -3.22 -1.91 26.30
N ASP A 219 -4.53 -2.15 26.45
CA ASP A 219 -5.08 -2.84 27.63
C ASP A 219 -5.96 -4.05 27.29
N GLY A 220 -6.19 -4.36 26.00
CA GLY A 220 -7.01 -5.49 25.55
C GLY A 220 -8.51 -5.32 25.76
N THR A 221 -8.97 -4.15 26.24
CA THR A 221 -10.40 -3.90 26.41
C THR A 221 -11.14 -3.91 25.10
N GLU A 222 -12.30 -4.56 25.05
CA GLU A 222 -13.16 -4.57 23.87
C GLU A 222 -13.83 -3.20 23.70
N ARG A 223 -13.51 -2.53 22.58
CA ARG A 223 -14.04 -1.20 22.21
C ARG A 223 -15.24 -1.29 21.29
N GLY A 224 -15.43 -2.42 20.64
CA GLY A 224 -16.55 -2.64 19.75
C GLY A 224 -16.66 -4.08 19.32
N ARG A 225 -17.88 -4.46 18.93
CA ARG A 225 -18.23 -5.77 18.41
C ARG A 225 -19.26 -5.62 17.30
N GLY A 226 -19.20 -6.46 16.28
CA GLY A 226 -20.17 -6.46 15.21
C GLY A 226 -20.13 -7.74 14.39
N GLN A 227 -21.14 -7.90 13.54
CA GLN A 227 -21.23 -8.98 12.58
C GLN A 227 -20.85 -8.45 11.20
N LEU A 228 -19.76 -8.98 10.63
CA LEU A 228 -19.34 -8.74 9.28
C LEU A 228 -19.87 -9.84 8.35
N PRO A 229 -20.07 -9.57 7.05
CA PRO A 229 -20.49 -10.61 6.11
C PRO A 229 -19.37 -11.64 5.90
N PRO A 230 -19.68 -12.88 5.52
CA PRO A 230 -18.68 -13.86 5.13
C PRO A 230 -17.79 -13.30 4.03
N ALA A 231 -16.47 -13.38 4.23
CA ALA A 231 -15.47 -12.83 3.32
C ALA A 231 -14.13 -13.55 3.48
N ASP A 232 -13.25 -13.37 2.50
CA ASP A 232 -11.83 -13.65 2.70
C ASP A 232 -11.23 -12.49 3.55
N TYR A 233 -10.86 -12.81 4.77
CA TYR A 233 -10.23 -11.87 5.70
C TYR A 233 -8.70 -11.89 5.61
N GLY A 234 -8.14 -12.30 4.48
CA GLY A 234 -6.71 -12.30 4.19
C GLY A 234 -6.05 -10.91 4.26
N PRO A 235 -4.72 -10.82 4.02
CA PRO A 235 -3.94 -9.60 4.24
C PRO A 235 -4.38 -8.40 3.40
N ASP A 236 -5.04 -8.64 2.29
CA ASP A 236 -5.49 -7.60 1.37
C ASP A 236 -6.97 -7.21 1.57
N ASN A 237 -7.63 -7.85 2.51
CA ASN A 237 -9.04 -7.64 2.86
C ASN A 237 -9.29 -8.13 4.31
N PRO A 238 -9.69 -7.28 5.24
CA PRO A 238 -10.21 -5.91 5.16
C PRO A 238 -9.12 -4.81 5.12
N GLN A 239 -9.49 -3.61 4.69
CA GLN A 239 -8.64 -2.42 4.75
C GLN A 239 -9.18 -1.41 5.75
N VAL A 240 -8.29 -0.76 6.49
CA VAL A 240 -8.65 0.26 7.49
C VAL A 240 -8.02 1.59 7.11
N VAL A 241 -8.86 2.63 7.10
CA VAL A 241 -8.45 4.02 6.85
C VAL A 241 -9.14 4.93 7.87
N GLY A 242 -8.36 5.54 8.73
CA GLY A 242 -8.88 6.37 9.82
C GLY A 242 -9.80 5.59 10.75
N ALA A 243 -11.05 6.04 10.87
CA ALA A 243 -12.09 5.40 11.68
C ALA A 243 -12.99 4.45 10.88
N HIS A 244 -12.59 4.04 9.68
CA HIS A 244 -13.43 3.22 8.80
C HIS A 244 -12.74 1.92 8.42
N LEU A 245 -13.52 0.85 8.41
CA LEU A 245 -13.18 -0.45 7.88
C LEU A 245 -13.89 -0.61 6.55
N VAL A 246 -13.17 -0.96 5.49
CA VAL A 246 -13.75 -1.31 4.18
C VAL A 246 -13.47 -2.76 3.88
N LEU A 247 -14.53 -3.51 3.62
CA LEU A 247 -14.51 -4.95 3.41
C LEU A 247 -15.07 -5.28 2.03
N ARG A 248 -14.36 -6.13 1.28
CA ARG A 248 -14.87 -6.78 0.09
C ARG A 248 -15.47 -8.12 0.45
N HIS A 249 -16.67 -8.40 -0.03
CA HIS A 249 -17.38 -9.66 0.25
C HIS A 249 -18.38 -10.01 -0.86
N PRO A 250 -18.79 -11.28 -0.98
CA PRO A 250 -19.91 -11.68 -1.82
C PRO A 250 -21.24 -11.05 -1.33
N SER A 251 -22.08 -10.61 -2.26
CA SER A 251 -23.41 -10.05 -1.98
C SER A 251 -24.34 -10.24 -3.18
N GLY A 252 -25.44 -10.99 -3.00
CA GLY A 252 -26.46 -11.15 -4.04
C GLY A 252 -25.96 -11.74 -5.38
N GLY A 253 -24.99 -12.67 -5.33
CA GLY A 253 -24.40 -13.27 -6.54
C GLY A 253 -23.31 -12.41 -7.21
N ALA A 254 -23.01 -11.24 -6.66
CA ALA A 254 -21.94 -10.33 -7.10
C ALA A 254 -20.96 -10.05 -5.96
N MET A 255 -19.96 -9.24 -6.23
CA MET A 255 -19.05 -8.73 -5.20
C MET A 255 -19.49 -7.33 -4.77
N ALA A 256 -19.33 -7.02 -3.48
CA ALA A 256 -19.59 -5.70 -2.93
C ALA A 256 -18.42 -5.20 -2.09
N LEU A 257 -18.30 -3.88 -2.00
CA LEU A 257 -17.53 -3.20 -0.95
C LEU A 257 -18.52 -2.64 0.07
N THR A 258 -18.21 -2.84 1.34
CA THR A 258 -19.01 -2.29 2.43
C THR A 258 -18.10 -1.55 3.40
N GLY A 259 -18.51 -0.35 3.77
CA GLY A 259 -17.85 0.48 4.78
C GLY A 259 -18.54 0.37 6.14
N TYR A 260 -17.73 0.28 7.18
CA TYR A 260 -18.15 0.21 8.58
C TYR A 260 -17.43 1.27 9.40
N ASP A 261 -18.10 1.80 10.41
CA ASP A 261 -17.45 2.61 11.45
C ASP A 261 -16.70 1.71 12.44
N LEU A 262 -15.44 2.00 12.70
CA LEU A 262 -14.60 1.12 13.52
C LEU A 262 -15.07 0.96 14.97
N PRO A 263 -15.47 1.99 15.74
CA PRO A 263 -15.78 1.70 17.13
C PRO A 263 -16.91 0.69 17.30
N GLY A 264 -18.01 0.85 16.56
CA GLY A 264 -19.19 -0.01 16.69
C GLY A 264 -19.36 -1.05 15.59
N LEU A 265 -18.50 -1.06 14.57
CA LEU A 265 -18.64 -1.89 13.37
C LEU A 265 -20.03 -1.75 12.70
N ALA A 266 -20.63 -0.55 12.83
CA ALA A 266 -21.90 -0.23 12.20
C ALA A 266 -21.71 -0.03 10.70
N ARG A 267 -22.54 -0.71 9.89
CA ARG A 267 -22.51 -0.55 8.43
C ARG A 267 -22.97 0.86 8.04
N ARG A 268 -22.19 1.55 7.23
CA ARG A 268 -22.46 2.89 6.73
C ARG A 268 -22.98 2.90 5.30
N TRP A 269 -22.31 2.14 4.43
CA TRP A 269 -22.62 2.09 3.02
C TRP A 269 -22.25 0.73 2.43
N GLN A 270 -22.82 0.44 1.27
CA GLN A 270 -22.47 -0.73 0.45
C GLN A 270 -22.59 -0.36 -1.02
N VAL A 271 -21.59 -0.71 -1.81
CA VAL A 271 -21.57 -0.47 -3.27
C VAL A 271 -21.18 -1.76 -3.99
N PRO A 272 -21.80 -2.06 -5.13
CA PRO A 272 -21.38 -3.19 -5.96
C PRO A 272 -20.02 -2.89 -6.57
N VAL A 273 -19.22 -3.94 -6.77
CA VAL A 273 -17.96 -3.88 -7.53
C VAL A 273 -17.97 -4.90 -8.64
N GLN A 274 -17.25 -4.60 -9.71
CA GLN A 274 -17.14 -5.51 -10.85
C GLN A 274 -16.42 -6.79 -10.43
N PRO A 275 -16.77 -7.94 -11.01
CA PRO A 275 -16.01 -9.17 -10.87
C PRO A 275 -14.58 -8.95 -11.38
N GLY A 276 -13.64 -9.69 -10.82
CA GLY A 276 -12.23 -9.62 -11.19
C GLY A 276 -11.32 -9.58 -9.97
N GLU A 277 -10.03 -9.56 -10.21
CA GLU A 277 -9.03 -9.43 -9.16
C GLU A 277 -9.03 -7.98 -8.63
N LEU A 278 -9.71 -7.76 -7.54
CA LEU A 278 -9.81 -6.46 -6.90
C LEU A 278 -8.73 -6.34 -5.80
N ILE A 279 -7.74 -5.52 -6.06
CA ILE A 279 -6.72 -5.17 -5.08
C ILE A 279 -7.12 -3.87 -4.39
N LEU A 280 -7.36 -3.93 -3.08
CA LEU A 280 -7.66 -2.75 -2.26
C LEU A 280 -6.42 -2.30 -1.51
N ARG A 281 -6.18 -0.98 -1.49
CA ARG A 281 -5.09 -0.39 -0.71
C ARG A 281 -5.50 0.98 -0.15
N PRO A 282 -5.13 1.31 1.08
CA PRO A 282 -5.24 2.68 1.56
C PRO A 282 -4.37 3.61 0.70
N CYS A 283 -4.86 4.82 0.42
CA CYS A 283 -4.15 5.83 -0.35
C CYS A 283 -4.60 7.24 0.04
N GLN A 284 -3.77 7.94 0.78
CA GLN A 284 -4.00 9.33 1.21
C GLN A 284 -5.41 9.57 1.81
N GLY A 285 -5.77 8.71 2.76
CA GLY A 285 -7.08 8.78 3.43
C GLY A 285 -8.27 8.24 2.62
N LEU A 286 -8.04 7.69 1.42
CA LEU A 286 -9.02 7.00 0.59
C LEU A 286 -8.72 5.49 0.56
N ILE A 287 -9.64 4.72 -0.03
CA ILE A 287 -9.39 3.36 -0.49
C ILE A 287 -9.23 3.38 -2.01
N CYS A 288 -8.05 3.06 -2.48
CA CYS A 288 -7.76 2.85 -3.88
C CYS A 288 -8.00 1.40 -4.28
N GLY A 289 -8.68 1.20 -5.37
CA GLY A 289 -8.91 -0.11 -5.98
C GLY A 289 -8.36 -0.16 -7.40
N GLN A 290 -8.14 -1.39 -7.85
CA GLN A 290 -7.84 -1.69 -9.24
C GLN A 290 -8.64 -2.90 -9.66
N ASP A 291 -9.35 -2.79 -10.78
CA ASP A 291 -10.10 -3.85 -11.45
C ASP A 291 -9.78 -3.87 -12.94
N GLU A 292 -10.51 -4.65 -13.73
CA GLU A 292 -10.31 -4.75 -15.18
C GLU A 292 -10.64 -3.44 -15.92
N GLN A 293 -11.48 -2.59 -15.36
CA GLN A 293 -11.85 -1.30 -15.95
C GLN A 293 -10.84 -0.19 -15.67
N GLY A 294 -9.95 -0.42 -14.71
CA GLY A 294 -8.92 0.55 -14.35
C GLY A 294 -8.70 0.71 -12.86
N ARG A 295 -8.27 1.90 -12.48
CA ARG A 295 -8.08 2.29 -11.08
C ARG A 295 -9.12 3.29 -10.66
N TRP A 296 -9.48 3.23 -9.41
CA TRP A 296 -10.43 4.13 -8.81
C TRP A 296 -10.14 4.35 -7.32
N ALA A 297 -10.69 5.40 -6.77
CA ALA A 297 -10.66 5.62 -5.33
C ALA A 297 -12.05 5.94 -4.80
N ILE A 298 -12.32 5.47 -3.60
CA ILE A 298 -13.54 5.76 -2.86
C ILE A 298 -13.21 6.42 -1.52
N ASP A 299 -14.09 7.27 -1.07
CA ASP A 299 -14.09 7.80 0.29
C ASP A 299 -14.57 6.69 1.25
N PRO A 300 -13.76 6.30 2.27
CA PRO A 300 -14.09 5.18 3.14
C PRO A 300 -15.28 5.45 4.06
N GLY A 301 -15.62 6.72 4.34
CA GLY A 301 -16.76 7.10 5.18
C GLY A 301 -18.09 7.09 4.44
N THR A 302 -18.09 7.35 3.12
CA THR A 302 -19.32 7.51 2.33
C THR A 302 -19.50 6.46 1.22
N GLY A 303 -18.43 5.78 0.81
CA GLY A 303 -18.45 4.87 -0.34
C GLY A 303 -18.54 5.58 -1.70
N VAL A 304 -18.51 6.92 -1.70
CA VAL A 304 -18.58 7.71 -2.93
C VAL A 304 -17.25 7.60 -3.68
N ARG A 305 -17.37 7.33 -4.99
CA ARG A 305 -16.20 7.27 -5.87
C ARG A 305 -15.67 8.70 -6.10
N VAL A 306 -14.44 8.96 -5.66
CA VAL A 306 -13.79 10.26 -5.75
C VAL A 306 -13.23 10.50 -7.16
N TRP A 307 -12.61 9.47 -7.72
CA TRP A 307 -12.11 9.50 -9.10
C TRP A 307 -12.04 8.10 -9.70
N THR A 308 -11.99 8.05 -11.02
CA THR A 308 -11.76 6.84 -11.82
C THR A 308 -10.70 7.13 -12.87
N TRP A 309 -9.81 6.17 -13.07
CA TRP A 309 -8.76 6.24 -14.06
C TRP A 309 -8.82 4.99 -14.95
N PRO A 310 -9.11 5.14 -16.26
CA PRO A 310 -9.38 4.03 -17.15
C PRO A 310 -8.18 3.10 -17.29
N ALA A 311 -8.45 1.84 -17.56
CA ALA A 311 -7.44 0.85 -17.90
C ALA A 311 -6.73 1.27 -19.19
N GLY A 312 -5.45 1.45 -19.15
CA GLY A 312 -4.66 1.83 -20.34
C GLY A 312 -3.17 1.62 -20.14
N ALA A 313 -2.70 1.77 -18.92
CA ALA A 313 -1.31 1.52 -18.55
C ALA A 313 -1.24 0.39 -17.54
N ARG A 314 -0.32 -0.53 -17.76
CA ARG A 314 -0.03 -1.58 -16.77
C ARG A 314 0.75 -0.96 -15.62
N TRP A 315 0.04 -0.59 -14.56
CA TRP A 315 0.61 -0.08 -13.35
C TRP A 315 0.64 -1.15 -12.28
N ARG A 316 1.75 -1.29 -11.58
CA ARG A 316 1.89 -2.15 -10.41
C ARG A 316 2.12 -1.32 -9.16
N THR A 317 1.53 -1.70 -8.05
CA THR A 317 1.80 -1.06 -6.76
C THR A 317 3.21 -1.42 -6.29
N VAL A 318 3.94 -0.42 -5.82
CA VAL A 318 5.25 -0.63 -5.20
C VAL A 318 5.04 -1.17 -3.79
N ALA A 319 5.71 -2.28 -3.49
CA ALA A 319 5.70 -2.88 -2.16
C ALA A 319 6.47 -2.01 -1.15
N GLY A 320 6.08 -2.08 0.11
CA GLY A 320 6.75 -1.43 1.24
C GLY A 320 5.77 -0.92 2.29
N PRO A 321 6.25 -0.65 3.50
CA PRO A 321 5.46 -0.07 4.57
C PRO A 321 5.02 1.36 4.20
N ARG A 322 3.82 1.71 4.57
CA ARG A 322 3.28 3.06 4.38
C ARG A 322 2.17 3.34 5.38
N ALA A 323 2.01 4.60 5.74
CA ALA A 323 0.84 5.04 6.47
C ALA A 323 -0.37 5.18 5.53
N ALA A 324 -1.59 4.98 6.06
CA ALA A 324 -2.82 5.15 5.29
C ALA A 324 -3.02 6.59 4.77
N ALA A 325 -2.40 7.57 5.43
CA ALA A 325 -2.42 8.97 5.02
C ALA A 325 -1.49 9.30 3.85
N GLU A 326 -0.58 8.39 3.49
CA GLU A 326 0.37 8.61 2.41
C GLU A 326 -0.19 8.18 1.05
N PRO A 327 0.24 8.83 -0.05
CA PRO A 327 -0.15 8.41 -1.39
C PRO A 327 0.39 7.02 -1.73
N LEU A 328 -0.35 6.29 -2.54
CA LEU A 328 0.08 5.02 -3.09
C LEU A 328 1.11 5.29 -4.19
N VAL A 329 2.23 4.58 -4.16
CA VAL A 329 3.22 4.66 -5.22
C VAL A 329 3.04 3.50 -6.19
N VAL A 330 3.04 3.80 -7.46
CA VAL A 330 2.84 2.84 -8.54
C VAL A 330 3.94 2.98 -9.59
N LEU A 331 4.30 1.86 -10.19
CA LEU A 331 5.19 1.80 -11.35
C LEU A 331 4.39 1.41 -12.57
N GLY A 332 4.55 2.15 -13.65
CA GLY A 332 3.98 1.86 -14.96
C GLY A 332 5.06 1.79 -16.03
N MET A 333 4.65 1.27 -17.19
CA MET A 333 5.49 1.33 -18.38
C MET A 333 5.13 2.56 -19.20
N ALA A 334 6.13 3.28 -19.68
CA ALA A 334 5.92 4.34 -20.67
C ALA A 334 5.42 3.75 -22.00
N ALA A 335 4.83 4.59 -22.84
CA ALA A 335 4.27 4.16 -24.14
C ALA A 335 5.32 3.55 -25.07
N ASP A 336 6.60 3.90 -24.90
CA ASP A 336 7.72 3.34 -25.66
C ASP A 336 8.11 1.90 -25.21
N GLY A 337 7.52 1.40 -24.11
CA GLY A 337 7.82 0.09 -23.55
C GLY A 337 9.23 -0.07 -22.98
N ARG A 338 10.05 1.00 -22.99
CA ARG A 338 11.46 0.95 -22.59
C ARG A 338 11.73 1.60 -21.24
N ARG A 339 10.91 2.56 -20.83
CA ARG A 339 11.09 3.30 -19.59
C ARG A 339 9.99 2.98 -18.61
N SER A 340 10.32 2.96 -17.33
CA SER A 340 9.35 2.85 -16.26
C SER A 340 8.98 4.24 -15.74
N LEU A 341 7.72 4.41 -15.38
CA LEU A 341 7.20 5.64 -14.79
C LEU A 341 6.92 5.40 -13.32
N ILE A 342 7.31 6.34 -12.46
CA ILE A 342 6.82 6.42 -11.08
C ILE A 342 5.64 7.36 -11.06
N ALA A 343 4.54 6.95 -10.46
CA ALA A 343 3.43 7.84 -10.17
C ALA A 343 2.99 7.68 -8.71
N THR A 344 2.48 8.76 -8.16
CA THR A 344 1.77 8.78 -6.90
C THR A 344 0.27 8.78 -7.16
N VAL A 345 -0.48 8.04 -6.35
CA VAL A 345 -1.94 7.94 -6.43
C VAL A 345 -2.51 8.32 -5.08
N GLY A 346 -3.35 9.32 -5.06
CA GLY A 346 -3.89 9.88 -3.83
C GLY A 346 -5.27 10.51 -4.04
N ARG A 347 -5.59 11.49 -3.20
CA ARG A 347 -6.89 12.17 -3.21
C ARG A 347 -7.19 12.88 -4.53
N ASP A 348 -6.18 13.47 -5.14
CA ASP A 348 -6.31 14.23 -6.39
C ASP A 348 -6.11 13.36 -7.64
N GLY A 349 -6.20 12.04 -7.46
CA GLY A 349 -6.02 11.09 -8.54
C GLY A 349 -4.56 10.62 -8.66
N HIS A 350 -4.07 10.58 -9.90
CA HIS A 350 -2.76 10.05 -10.24
C HIS A 350 -1.87 11.17 -10.80
N ARG A 351 -0.64 11.21 -10.32
CA ARG A 351 0.38 12.15 -10.79
C ARG A 351 1.66 11.39 -11.11
N VAL A 352 2.13 11.48 -12.34
CA VAL A 352 3.46 10.97 -12.72
C VAL A 352 4.51 11.87 -12.08
N SER A 353 5.37 11.27 -11.26
CA SER A 353 6.38 11.99 -10.47
C SER A 353 7.77 11.87 -11.08
N ALA A 354 8.08 10.74 -11.73
CA ALA A 354 9.40 10.53 -12.34
C ALA A 354 9.37 9.51 -13.48
N VAL A 355 10.41 9.56 -14.29
CA VAL A 355 10.74 8.57 -15.30
C VAL A 355 12.03 7.86 -14.88
N LEU A 356 11.96 6.55 -14.69
CA LEU A 356 13.11 5.74 -14.34
C LEU A 356 13.96 5.43 -15.59
N PRO A 357 15.29 5.32 -15.45
CA PRO A 357 16.15 4.81 -16.50
C PRO A 357 15.73 3.42 -16.97
N ALA A 358 16.12 3.06 -18.19
CA ALA A 358 15.90 1.71 -18.69
C ALA A 358 16.59 0.67 -17.80
N GLY A 359 15.92 -0.47 -17.58
CA GLY A 359 16.48 -1.57 -16.77
C GLY A 359 16.20 -1.50 -15.27
N VAL A 360 15.59 -0.42 -14.75
CA VAL A 360 15.17 -0.34 -13.36
C VAL A 360 13.83 -1.07 -13.18
N THR A 361 13.84 -2.15 -12.43
CA THR A 361 12.65 -3.02 -12.33
C THR A 361 12.22 -3.36 -10.91
N ASP A 362 13.14 -3.42 -9.95
CA ASP A 362 12.85 -3.79 -8.56
C ASP A 362 12.89 -2.52 -7.69
N CYS A 363 11.72 -1.97 -7.44
CA CYS A 363 11.55 -0.82 -6.56
C CYS A 363 10.78 -1.18 -5.32
N ARG A 364 11.22 -0.65 -4.17
CA ARG A 364 10.53 -0.78 -2.88
C ARG A 364 10.41 0.58 -2.22
N ARG A 365 9.29 0.80 -1.56
CA ARG A 365 9.10 2.01 -0.77
C ARG A 365 9.84 1.91 0.55
N VAL A 366 10.54 2.99 0.92
CA VAL A 366 11.25 3.13 2.18
C VAL A 366 11.10 4.57 2.66
N GLY A 367 10.42 4.76 3.78
CA GLY A 367 10.12 6.10 4.28
C GLY A 367 9.45 6.99 3.22
N ALA A 368 9.97 8.19 3.03
CA ALA A 368 9.49 9.15 2.05
C ALA A 368 10.04 8.92 0.62
N GLY A 369 10.69 7.79 0.34
CA GLY A 369 11.29 7.55 -0.96
C GLY A 369 11.10 6.14 -1.50
N LEU A 370 11.64 5.92 -2.69
CA LEU A 370 11.77 4.62 -3.33
C LEU A 370 13.24 4.22 -3.42
N ILE A 371 13.52 2.99 -3.12
CA ILE A 371 14.76 2.35 -3.48
C ILE A 371 14.51 1.46 -4.67
N CYS A 372 15.22 1.72 -5.76
CA CYS A 372 15.14 0.94 -6.97
C CYS A 372 16.50 0.30 -7.27
N ARG A 373 16.49 -0.94 -7.69
CA ARG A 373 17.68 -1.67 -8.15
C ARG A 373 17.65 -1.75 -9.66
N ASP A 374 18.77 -1.46 -10.31
CA ASP A 374 18.94 -1.65 -11.74
C ASP A 374 19.51 -3.04 -12.06
N GLY A 375 19.60 -3.37 -13.35
CA GLY A 375 20.16 -4.66 -13.82
C GLY A 375 21.65 -4.87 -13.49
N THR A 376 22.35 -3.84 -13.00
CA THR A 376 23.75 -3.92 -12.55
C THR A 376 23.90 -4.03 -11.04
N ALA A 377 22.78 -4.28 -10.33
CA ALA A 377 22.67 -4.30 -8.88
C ALA A 377 22.94 -2.96 -8.17
N ARG A 378 23.09 -1.88 -8.91
CA ARG A 378 23.17 -0.53 -8.34
C ARG A 378 21.81 -0.15 -7.76
N VAL A 379 21.88 0.54 -6.65
CA VAL A 379 20.70 1.03 -5.95
C VAL A 379 20.63 2.55 -6.08
N THR A 380 19.47 3.02 -6.47
CA THR A 380 19.17 4.44 -6.59
C THR A 380 18.01 4.78 -5.67
N PHE A 381 18.13 5.85 -4.92
CA PHE A 381 17.07 6.39 -4.10
C PHE A 381 16.34 7.50 -4.85
N TRP A 382 15.02 7.45 -4.84
CA TRP A 382 14.14 8.43 -5.45
C TRP A 382 13.28 9.05 -4.34
N PRO A 383 13.56 10.30 -3.93
CA PRO A 383 12.72 10.96 -2.95
C PRO A 383 11.31 11.11 -3.56
N ILE A 384 10.29 10.72 -2.82
CA ILE A 384 8.90 10.98 -3.18
C ILE A 384 8.52 12.19 -2.36
N GLU A 385 8.44 13.36 -3.00
CA GLU A 385 7.92 14.53 -2.32
C GLU A 385 6.50 14.21 -1.83
N GLY A 386 6.30 14.38 -0.54
CA GLY A 386 4.96 14.40 0.03
C GLY A 386 4.15 15.54 -0.59
N PRO A 387 2.85 15.50 -0.47
CA PRO A 387 1.98 16.60 -0.92
C PRO A 387 2.31 17.90 -0.23
#